data_707ff5bb95736e0308f792dfe39ee0c9
#
_entry.id   707ff5bb95736e0308f792dfe39ee0c9
#
_cell.length_a   1.000
_cell.length_b   1.000
_cell.length_c   1.000
_cell.angle_alpha   90.00
_cell.angle_beta   90.00
_cell.angle_gamma   90.00
#
_symmetry.space_group_name_H-M   'P 1'
#
loop_
_entity.id
_entity.type
_entity.pdbx_description
1 polymer ?
#
loop_
_entity_poly.entity_id
_entity_poly.type
_entity_poly.pdbx_seq_one_letter_code
_entity_poly.pdbx_strand_id
1 'polypeptide(L)'
;MILGAGAIGEMVAETICAQVDTVKVIDSDMQRCMELSENTDDNVLVVNGDGRNSDFLLEENIKNYDAFVAVTGNDEENILSCVVAKRFGVEMTIAEVENIEYIRLAEEMGVDAVINKKLITAGKIFKMTLSNKVRFIKYMSGTEAEILEYIVAPDSQITKCALKDMDF
;
A
#
# COMPACT_ATOMS: atom_id res chain seq x y z
N MET A 1 -0.53 0.21 -12.49
CA MET A 1 -0.41 1.68 -12.69
C MET A 1 -0.13 2.33 -11.35
N ILE A 2 0.77 3.31 -11.28
CA ILE A 2 1.18 4.03 -10.06
C ILE A 2 0.89 5.52 -10.27
N LEU A 3 0.25 6.17 -9.33
CA LEU A 3 0.04 7.61 -9.27
C LEU A 3 0.95 8.22 -8.21
N GLY A 4 1.87 9.07 -8.64
CA GLY A 4 2.91 9.71 -7.85
C GLY A 4 4.31 9.21 -8.21
N ALA A 5 5.15 10.07 -8.79
CA ALA A 5 6.56 9.83 -9.12
C ALA A 5 7.52 10.31 -8.02
N GLY A 6 7.04 10.44 -6.78
CA GLY A 6 7.90 10.72 -5.62
C GLY A 6 8.68 9.49 -5.17
N ALA A 7 9.48 9.61 -4.12
CA ALA A 7 10.38 8.56 -3.64
C ALA A 7 9.71 7.19 -3.40
N ILE A 8 8.44 7.18 -2.99
CA ILE A 8 7.71 5.91 -2.80
C ILE A 8 7.30 5.32 -4.14
N GLY A 9 6.76 6.13 -5.07
CA GLY A 9 6.34 5.66 -6.38
C GLY A 9 7.52 5.14 -7.21
N GLU A 10 8.66 5.83 -7.18
CA GLU A 10 9.92 5.39 -7.76
C GLU A 10 10.35 4.03 -7.20
N MET A 11 10.46 3.91 -5.87
CA MET A 11 10.85 2.65 -5.21
C MET A 11 9.89 1.50 -5.50
N VAL A 12 8.59 1.77 -5.57
CA VAL A 12 7.58 0.75 -5.94
C VAL A 12 7.79 0.33 -7.40
N ALA A 13 7.95 1.28 -8.34
CA ALA A 13 8.17 0.99 -9.75
C ALA A 13 9.41 0.13 -9.95
N GLU A 14 10.54 0.49 -9.35
CA GLU A 14 11.80 -0.27 -9.39
C GLU A 14 11.66 -1.68 -8.79
N THR A 15 10.90 -1.80 -7.69
CA THR A 15 10.74 -3.10 -7.01
C THR A 15 9.91 -4.08 -7.82
N ILE A 16 8.88 -3.59 -8.53
CA ILE A 16 7.92 -4.47 -9.22
C ILE A 16 8.23 -4.64 -10.71
N CYS A 17 9.03 -3.76 -11.35
CA CYS A 17 9.27 -3.80 -12.80
C CYS A 17 9.77 -5.17 -13.29
N ALA A 18 10.60 -5.86 -12.51
CA ALA A 18 11.11 -7.19 -12.86
C ALA A 18 10.08 -8.33 -12.71
N GLN A 19 8.90 -8.06 -12.14
CA GLN A 19 7.88 -9.06 -11.80
C GLN A 19 6.58 -8.89 -12.61
N VAL A 20 6.45 -7.81 -13.36
CA VAL A 20 5.26 -7.48 -14.16
C VAL A 20 5.63 -7.09 -15.58
N ASP A 21 4.70 -7.23 -16.51
CA ASP A 21 4.94 -6.93 -17.91
C ASP A 21 5.16 -5.43 -18.16
N THR A 22 4.38 -4.57 -17.50
CA THR A 22 4.43 -3.12 -17.66
C THR A 22 4.07 -2.40 -16.37
N VAL A 23 4.87 -1.41 -16.03
CA VAL A 23 4.58 -0.42 -14.99
C VAL A 23 4.32 0.92 -15.67
N LYS A 24 3.22 1.59 -15.34
CA LYS A 24 2.98 2.98 -15.74
C LYS A 24 2.96 3.85 -14.51
N VAL A 25 3.79 4.90 -14.51
CA VAL A 25 3.85 5.91 -13.43
C VAL A 25 3.30 7.22 -13.97
N ILE A 26 2.38 7.83 -13.23
CA ILE A 26 1.75 9.11 -13.56
C ILE A 26 2.09 10.13 -12.46
N ASP A 27 2.52 11.31 -12.85
CA ASP A 27 2.68 12.46 -11.93
C ASP A 27 2.33 13.76 -12.67
N SER A 28 1.78 14.71 -11.96
CA SER A 28 1.48 16.05 -12.48
C SER A 28 2.74 16.94 -12.60
N ASP A 29 3.81 16.61 -11.91
CA ASP A 29 5.09 17.29 -11.96
C ASP A 29 5.97 16.75 -13.10
N MET A 30 6.11 17.56 -14.15
CA MET A 30 6.92 17.21 -15.32
C MET A 30 8.38 16.92 -14.96
N GLN A 31 8.95 17.64 -14.00
CA GLN A 31 10.35 17.46 -13.64
C GLN A 31 10.57 16.08 -12.99
N ARG A 32 9.67 15.67 -12.07
CA ARG A 32 9.71 14.33 -11.47
C ARG A 32 9.53 13.24 -12.53
N CYS A 33 8.64 13.45 -13.48
CA CYS A 33 8.46 12.51 -14.59
C CYS A 33 9.75 12.35 -15.41
N MET A 34 10.44 13.45 -15.72
CA MET A 34 11.72 13.42 -16.46
C MET A 34 12.80 12.70 -15.66
N GLU A 35 13.00 13.07 -14.40
CA GLU A 35 13.99 12.46 -13.51
C GLU A 35 13.77 10.95 -13.37
N LEU A 36 12.51 10.51 -13.20
CA LEU A 36 12.18 9.10 -13.11
C LEU A 36 12.43 8.37 -14.44
N SER A 37 12.03 8.96 -15.56
CA SER A 37 12.18 8.33 -16.88
C SER A 37 13.64 8.11 -17.30
N GLU A 38 14.57 8.91 -16.78
CA GLU A 38 16.00 8.76 -17.06
C GLU A 38 16.65 7.57 -16.30
N ASN A 39 16.00 7.11 -15.22
CA ASN A 39 16.57 6.14 -14.28
C ASN A 39 15.81 4.82 -14.22
N THR A 40 14.80 4.61 -15.07
CA THR A 40 13.95 3.41 -15.02
C THR A 40 14.19 2.45 -16.20
N ASP A 41 13.81 1.19 -16.02
CA ASP A 41 13.87 0.14 -17.03
C ASP A 41 12.87 0.37 -18.18
N ASP A 42 13.10 -0.25 -19.34
CA ASP A 42 12.31 -0.09 -20.57
C ASP A 42 10.82 -0.42 -20.42
N ASN A 43 10.44 -1.24 -19.43
CA ASN A 43 9.05 -1.61 -19.14
C ASN A 43 8.35 -0.68 -18.16
N VAL A 44 9.02 0.39 -17.70
CA VAL A 44 8.44 1.46 -16.87
C VAL A 44 8.12 2.66 -17.75
N LEU A 45 6.85 2.93 -17.95
CA LEU A 45 6.36 4.06 -18.73
C LEU A 45 6.02 5.22 -17.80
N VAL A 46 6.66 6.36 -17.96
CA VAL A 46 6.40 7.55 -17.16
C VAL A 46 5.60 8.56 -17.98
N VAL A 47 4.46 9.00 -17.43
CA VAL A 47 3.53 9.93 -18.10
C VAL A 47 3.24 11.11 -17.21
N ASN A 48 3.39 12.32 -17.78
CA ASN A 48 2.98 13.53 -17.08
C ASN A 48 1.49 13.80 -17.26
N GLY A 49 0.75 13.88 -16.15
CA GLY A 49 -0.68 14.16 -16.18
C GLY A 49 -1.32 14.18 -14.80
N ASP A 50 -2.57 14.62 -14.76
CA ASP A 50 -3.37 14.68 -13.54
C ASP A 50 -4.16 13.40 -13.32
N GLY A 51 -3.73 12.58 -12.36
CA GLY A 51 -4.38 11.31 -12.01
C GLY A 51 -5.76 11.43 -11.36
N ARG A 52 -6.24 12.65 -11.11
CA ARG A 52 -7.64 12.91 -10.68
C ARG A 52 -8.58 13.03 -11.89
N ASN A 53 -8.03 13.26 -13.06
CA ASN A 53 -8.82 13.39 -14.28
C ASN A 53 -9.19 12.00 -14.81
N SER A 54 -10.47 11.66 -14.72
CA SER A 54 -10.99 10.36 -15.17
C SER A 54 -10.83 10.12 -16.66
N ASP A 55 -10.93 11.17 -17.48
CA ASP A 55 -10.78 11.05 -18.93
C ASP A 55 -9.32 10.76 -19.28
N PHE A 56 -8.39 11.45 -18.62
CA PHE A 56 -6.96 11.17 -18.76
C PHE A 56 -6.62 9.73 -18.36
N LEU A 57 -7.14 9.23 -17.25
CA LEU A 57 -6.91 7.83 -16.84
C LEU A 57 -7.47 6.83 -17.88
N LEU A 58 -8.59 7.16 -18.52
CA LEU A 58 -9.15 6.34 -19.61
C LEU A 58 -8.27 6.37 -20.85
N GLU A 59 -7.74 7.55 -21.25
CA GLU A 59 -6.79 7.69 -22.36
C GLU A 59 -5.52 6.89 -22.10
N GLU A 60 -5.07 6.84 -20.83
CA GLU A 60 -3.93 6.03 -20.39
C GLU A 60 -4.25 4.54 -20.20
N ASN A 61 -5.44 4.10 -20.62
CA ASN A 61 -5.89 2.71 -20.63
C ASN A 61 -5.94 2.07 -19.22
N ILE A 62 -6.39 2.79 -18.20
CA ILE A 62 -6.46 2.30 -16.81
C ILE A 62 -7.16 0.94 -16.67
N LYS A 63 -8.13 0.65 -17.55
CA LYS A 63 -8.90 -0.62 -17.56
C LYS A 63 -8.06 -1.87 -17.81
N ASN A 64 -6.86 -1.71 -18.37
CA ASN A 64 -5.97 -2.80 -18.72
C ASN A 64 -4.94 -3.10 -17.62
N TYR A 65 -5.05 -2.43 -16.47
CA TYR A 65 -4.15 -2.63 -15.35
C TYR A 65 -4.84 -3.41 -14.23
N ASP A 66 -4.16 -4.43 -13.70
CA ASP A 66 -4.65 -5.26 -12.60
C ASP A 66 -4.64 -4.51 -11.27
N ALA A 67 -3.72 -3.57 -11.11
CA ALA A 67 -3.56 -2.80 -9.89
C ALA A 67 -3.36 -1.30 -10.15
N PHE A 68 -3.90 -0.48 -9.24
CA PHE A 68 -3.69 0.97 -9.18
C PHE A 68 -3.19 1.36 -7.79
N VAL A 69 -2.02 1.99 -7.74
CA VAL A 69 -1.34 2.39 -6.50
C VAL A 69 -1.23 3.91 -6.48
N ALA A 70 -1.86 4.57 -5.52
CA ALA A 70 -1.79 6.02 -5.35
C ALA A 70 -0.92 6.37 -4.13
N VAL A 71 0.21 7.03 -4.39
CA VAL A 71 1.25 7.37 -3.42
C VAL A 71 1.75 8.81 -3.58
N THR A 72 0.84 9.71 -3.88
CA THR A 72 1.13 11.15 -3.90
C THR A 72 1.25 11.70 -2.48
N GLY A 73 1.63 12.95 -2.33
CA GLY A 73 1.67 13.63 -1.03
C GLY A 73 0.31 14.12 -0.52
N ASN A 74 -0.81 13.71 -1.14
CA ASN A 74 -2.15 14.19 -0.81
C ASN A 74 -3.12 13.03 -0.61
N ASP A 75 -3.64 12.88 0.60
CA ASP A 75 -4.51 11.77 1.00
C ASP A 75 -5.81 11.73 0.19
N GLU A 76 -6.46 12.89 -0.01
CA GLU A 76 -7.72 12.99 -0.72
C GLU A 76 -7.54 12.60 -2.20
N GLU A 77 -6.45 13.01 -2.80
CA GLU A 77 -6.09 12.64 -4.17
C GLU A 77 -5.88 11.13 -4.29
N ASN A 78 -5.13 10.54 -3.35
CA ASN A 78 -4.87 9.11 -3.34
C ASN A 78 -6.16 8.29 -3.20
N ILE A 79 -7.02 8.67 -2.26
CA ILE A 79 -8.30 7.98 -2.03
C ILE A 79 -9.22 8.11 -3.25
N LEU A 80 -9.44 9.34 -3.74
CA LEU A 80 -10.38 9.58 -4.85
C LEU A 80 -9.92 8.93 -6.15
N SER A 81 -8.62 8.97 -6.46
CA SER A 81 -8.06 8.31 -7.65
C SER A 81 -8.22 6.78 -7.57
N CYS A 82 -8.02 6.17 -6.40
CA CYS A 82 -8.28 4.75 -6.18
C CYS A 82 -9.77 4.39 -6.37
N VAL A 83 -10.69 5.21 -5.86
CA VAL A 83 -12.13 5.01 -6.06
C VAL A 83 -12.50 5.10 -7.55
N VAL A 84 -11.93 6.06 -8.29
CA VAL A 84 -12.12 6.18 -9.73
C VAL A 84 -11.55 4.96 -10.46
N ALA A 85 -10.33 4.51 -10.12
CA ALA A 85 -9.73 3.31 -10.69
C ALA A 85 -10.61 2.06 -10.48
N LYS A 86 -11.16 1.90 -9.27
CA LYS A 86 -12.09 0.82 -8.95
C LYS A 86 -13.34 0.84 -9.82
N ARG A 87 -13.91 2.02 -10.05
CA ARG A 87 -15.08 2.19 -10.95
C ARG A 87 -14.77 1.84 -12.40
N PHE A 88 -13.52 1.95 -12.84
CA PHE A 88 -13.08 1.52 -14.17
C PHE A 88 -12.75 0.02 -14.27
N GLY A 89 -12.88 -0.71 -13.16
CA GLY A 89 -12.74 -2.16 -13.14
C GLY A 89 -11.35 -2.66 -12.75
N VAL A 90 -10.48 -1.79 -12.22
CA VAL A 90 -9.19 -2.22 -11.65
C VAL A 90 -9.45 -3.13 -10.45
N GLU A 91 -8.83 -4.30 -10.44
CA GLU A 91 -9.11 -5.33 -9.42
C GLU A 91 -8.56 -4.95 -8.05
N MET A 92 -7.34 -4.38 -7.99
CA MET A 92 -6.67 -4.02 -6.75
C MET A 92 -6.34 -2.53 -6.71
N THR A 93 -6.83 -1.84 -5.69
CA THR A 93 -6.52 -0.42 -5.45
C THR A 93 -5.82 -0.24 -4.11
N ILE A 94 -4.71 0.51 -4.11
CA ILE A 94 -3.88 0.75 -2.92
C ILE A 94 -3.67 2.25 -2.78
N ALA A 95 -4.08 2.83 -1.65
CA ALA A 95 -3.89 4.24 -1.35
C ALA A 95 -2.93 4.43 -0.18
N GLU A 96 -1.94 5.32 -0.34
CA GLU A 96 -1.21 5.86 0.80
C GLU A 96 -2.04 6.95 1.46
N VAL A 97 -2.20 6.88 2.80
CA VAL A 97 -2.97 7.84 3.59
C VAL A 97 -2.21 8.16 4.88
N GLU A 98 -1.84 9.43 5.07
CA GLU A 98 -1.12 9.87 6.27
C GLU A 98 -2.04 10.14 7.45
N ASN A 99 -3.24 10.65 7.20
CA ASN A 99 -4.23 10.92 8.24
C ASN A 99 -4.93 9.61 8.66
N ILE A 100 -4.73 9.22 9.92
CA ILE A 100 -5.29 7.97 10.47
C ILE A 100 -6.83 7.96 10.39
N GLU A 101 -7.47 9.12 10.52
CA GLU A 101 -8.94 9.22 10.44
C GLU A 101 -9.49 8.90 9.04
N TYR A 102 -8.69 9.09 7.99
CA TYR A 102 -9.08 8.80 6.62
C TYR A 102 -8.94 7.33 6.23
N ILE A 103 -8.22 6.52 7.01
CA ILE A 103 -8.03 5.09 6.71
C ILE A 103 -9.38 4.38 6.61
N ARG A 104 -10.22 4.54 7.63
CA ARG A 104 -11.54 3.93 7.65
C ARG A 104 -12.44 4.46 6.54
N LEU A 105 -12.39 5.76 6.27
CA LEU A 105 -13.16 6.37 5.19
C LEU A 105 -12.77 5.78 3.82
N ALA A 106 -11.47 5.63 3.56
CA ALA A 106 -10.97 5.04 2.31
C ALA A 106 -11.45 3.58 2.13
N GLU A 107 -11.40 2.77 3.20
CA GLU A 107 -11.90 1.40 3.20
C GLU A 107 -13.43 1.37 2.93
N GLU A 108 -14.20 2.23 3.59
CA GLU A 108 -15.66 2.36 3.37
C GLU A 108 -16.01 2.83 1.94
N MET A 109 -15.12 3.61 1.30
CA MET A 109 -15.26 4.04 -0.11
C MET A 109 -14.86 2.95 -1.11
N GLY A 110 -14.35 1.81 -0.66
CA GLY A 110 -14.05 0.65 -1.50
C GLY A 110 -12.59 0.58 -1.99
N VAL A 111 -11.67 1.31 -1.36
CA VAL A 111 -10.22 1.11 -1.58
C VAL A 111 -9.82 -0.23 -0.95
N ASP A 112 -9.16 -1.10 -1.71
CA ASP A 112 -8.89 -2.48 -1.28
C ASP A 112 -7.79 -2.56 -0.21
N ALA A 113 -6.80 -1.66 -0.25
CA ALA A 113 -5.76 -1.57 0.76
C ALA A 113 -5.35 -0.12 1.04
N VAL A 114 -5.20 0.20 2.32
CA VAL A 114 -4.73 1.52 2.75
C VAL A 114 -3.40 1.37 3.47
N ILE A 115 -2.42 2.15 3.05
CA ILE A 115 -1.06 2.16 3.59
C ILE A 115 -0.85 3.45 4.39
N ASN A 116 -0.52 3.32 5.67
CA ASN A 116 -0.11 4.44 6.50
C ASN A 116 1.36 4.25 6.94
N LYS A 117 2.25 5.08 6.44
CA LYS A 117 3.69 5.01 6.72
C LYS A 117 4.00 5.12 8.21
N LYS A 118 3.28 5.97 8.94
CA LYS A 118 3.50 6.21 10.36
C LYS A 118 3.18 4.96 11.18
N LEU A 119 2.03 4.32 10.90
CA LEU A 119 1.62 3.09 11.59
C LEU A 119 2.56 1.92 11.26
N ILE A 120 2.95 1.75 9.99
CA ILE A 120 3.89 0.70 9.59
C ILE A 120 5.25 0.91 10.28
N THR A 121 5.75 2.14 10.30
CA THR A 121 7.04 2.46 10.92
C THR A 121 6.98 2.25 12.43
N ALA A 122 5.94 2.74 13.10
CA ALA A 122 5.72 2.55 14.53
C ALA A 122 5.65 1.05 14.89
N GLY A 123 4.88 0.28 14.13
CA GLY A 123 4.78 -1.17 14.31
C GLY A 123 6.12 -1.89 14.12
N LYS A 124 6.93 -1.46 13.14
CA LYS A 124 8.26 -2.01 12.91
C LYS A 124 9.24 -1.68 14.05
N ILE A 125 9.22 -0.44 14.55
CA ILE A 125 10.01 -0.03 15.72
C ILE A 125 9.57 -0.81 16.95
N PHE A 126 8.26 -0.88 17.21
CA PHE A 126 7.71 -1.64 18.33
C PHE A 126 8.15 -3.11 18.29
N LYS A 127 8.08 -3.74 17.12
CA LYS A 127 8.58 -5.11 16.92
C LYS A 127 10.07 -5.26 17.28
N MET A 128 10.90 -4.27 16.96
CA MET A 128 12.34 -4.29 17.31
C MET A 128 12.59 -4.15 18.81
N THR A 129 11.67 -3.52 19.56
CA THR A 129 11.76 -3.38 21.03
C THR A 129 11.26 -4.62 21.77
N LEU A 130 10.47 -5.46 21.13
CA LEU A 130 10.01 -6.71 21.67
C LEU A 130 11.10 -7.79 21.55
N SER A 131 11.04 -8.79 22.43
CA SER A 131 11.98 -9.91 22.37
C SER A 131 11.87 -10.62 21.01
N ASN A 132 12.95 -11.32 20.58
CA ASN A 132 13.01 -12.14 19.36
C ASN A 132 11.90 -13.21 19.23
N LYS A 133 11.00 -13.29 20.21
CA LYS A 133 9.87 -14.23 20.25
C LYS A 133 8.63 -13.70 19.52
N VAL A 134 8.55 -12.41 19.17
CA VAL A 134 7.44 -11.84 18.41
C VAL A 134 7.77 -11.84 16.92
N ARG A 135 6.99 -12.60 16.14
CA ARG A 135 7.17 -12.69 14.68
C ARG A 135 6.44 -11.60 13.92
N PHE A 136 5.21 -11.31 14.34
CA PHE A 136 4.32 -10.45 13.60
C PHE A 136 3.41 -9.66 14.54
N ILE A 137 3.13 -8.41 14.14
CA ILE A 137 2.16 -7.53 14.80
C ILE A 137 1.31 -6.91 13.70
N LYS A 138 -0.01 -7.00 13.82
CA LYS A 138 -0.95 -6.32 12.93
C LYS A 138 -2.00 -5.59 13.77
N TYR A 139 -2.11 -4.29 13.54
CA TYR A 139 -3.21 -3.49 14.05
C TYR A 139 -4.45 -3.74 13.21
N MET A 140 -5.59 -3.98 13.84
CA MET A 140 -6.86 -4.14 13.13
C MET A 140 -7.49 -2.78 12.89
N SER A 141 -7.70 -2.42 11.62
CA SER A 141 -8.36 -1.17 11.25
C SER A 141 -9.71 -1.03 11.94
N GLY A 142 -9.99 0.17 12.46
CA GLY A 142 -11.27 0.49 13.10
C GLY A 142 -11.49 -0.10 14.49
N THR A 143 -10.49 -0.72 15.12
CA THR A 143 -10.56 -1.25 16.49
C THR A 143 -9.28 -0.95 17.26
N GLU A 144 -9.32 -1.02 18.59
CA GLU A 144 -8.12 -1.01 19.43
C GLU A 144 -7.45 -2.39 19.54
N ALA A 145 -7.90 -3.37 18.75
CA ALA A 145 -7.39 -4.72 18.82
C ALA A 145 -6.12 -4.91 18.00
N GLU A 146 -5.22 -5.72 18.51
CA GLU A 146 -3.96 -6.08 17.88
C GLU A 146 -3.86 -7.59 17.69
N ILE A 147 -3.28 -8.03 16.57
CA ILE A 147 -2.93 -9.43 16.34
C ILE A 147 -1.43 -9.57 16.53
N LEU A 148 -1.04 -10.46 17.43
CA LEU A 148 0.34 -10.75 17.76
C LEU A 148 0.65 -12.22 17.48
N GLU A 149 1.69 -12.50 16.70
CA GLU A 149 2.22 -13.84 16.49
C GLU A 149 3.47 -14.03 17.33
N TYR A 150 3.45 -15.03 18.22
CA TYR A 150 4.56 -15.36 19.09
C TYR A 150 5.19 -16.72 18.74
N ILE A 151 6.51 -16.78 18.89
CA ILE A 151 7.22 -18.07 18.98
C ILE A 151 7.13 -18.54 20.42
N VAL A 152 6.40 -19.63 20.63
CA VAL A 152 6.23 -20.23 21.96
C VAL A 152 7.53 -20.89 22.42
N ALA A 153 7.97 -20.58 23.66
CA ALA A 153 9.14 -21.23 24.21
C ALA A 153 8.88 -22.73 24.48
N PRO A 154 9.89 -23.61 24.35
CA PRO A 154 9.71 -25.05 24.51
C PRO A 154 9.09 -25.49 25.83
N ASP A 155 9.37 -24.75 26.91
CA ASP A 155 8.88 -25.06 28.27
C ASP A 155 7.68 -24.23 28.68
N SER A 156 7.02 -23.55 27.75
CA SER A 156 5.84 -22.73 28.02
C SER A 156 4.67 -23.58 28.51
N GLN A 157 3.87 -23.05 29.43
CA GLN A 157 2.67 -23.73 29.93
C GLN A 157 1.70 -24.06 28.77
N ILE A 158 1.64 -23.24 27.73
CA ILE A 158 0.78 -23.43 26.55
C ILE A 158 1.17 -24.66 25.72
N THR A 159 2.35 -25.25 25.92
CA THR A 159 2.81 -26.47 25.22
C THR A 159 2.59 -27.75 26.03
N LYS A 160 2.07 -27.67 27.26
CA LYS A 160 1.94 -28.84 28.15
C LYS A 160 0.73 -29.72 27.89
N CYS A 161 -0.32 -29.14 27.30
CA CYS A 161 -1.53 -29.88 26.92
C CYS A 161 -2.14 -29.29 25.64
N ALA A 162 -3.15 -29.96 25.09
CA ALA A 162 -3.87 -29.42 23.92
C ALA A 162 -4.67 -28.16 24.32
N LEU A 163 -4.79 -27.20 23.40
CA LEU A 163 -5.49 -25.93 23.66
C LEU A 163 -6.92 -26.10 24.19
N LYS A 164 -7.63 -27.13 23.73
CA LYS A 164 -8.99 -27.48 24.17
C LYS A 164 -9.06 -27.90 25.64
N ASP A 165 -7.93 -28.29 26.23
CA ASP A 165 -7.82 -28.81 27.61
C ASP A 165 -7.16 -27.78 28.54
N MET A 166 -6.98 -26.53 28.08
CA MET A 166 -6.44 -25.41 28.84
C MET A 166 -7.56 -24.58 29.48
N ASP A 167 -7.43 -24.24 30.75
CA ASP A 167 -8.16 -23.16 31.41
C ASP A 167 -7.42 -21.84 31.16
N PHE A 168 -8.10 -20.89 30.46
CA PHE A 168 -7.63 -19.53 30.19
C PHE A 168 -8.22 -18.53 31.15
#